data_79bd9bbd6c20c73ee0e97dd646326147
#
_entry.id   79bd9bbd6c20c73ee0e97dd646326147
#
_cell.length_a   1.000
_cell.length_b   1.000
_cell.length_c   1.000
_cell.angle_alpha   90.00
_cell.angle_beta   90.00
_cell.angle_gamma   90.00
#
_symmetry.space_group_name_H-M   'P 1'
#
loop_
_entity.id
_entity.type
_entity.pdbx_description
1 polymer ?
#
loop_
_entity_poly.entity_id
_entity_poly.type
_entity_poly.pdbx_seq_one_letter_code
_entity_poly.pdbx_strand_id
1 'polypeptide(L)'
;QISNWSKGFYDALSNFEIEKSYTLLNEYFIYISIFIVINVYRTWLRKLLIIRWREFMTKQFLEKWLSKQIYYRLAHRKKMDNPDQRIAEDISIFIEYTIELMLSLIFNIIQLWAFFMVLWNLAKSPEFTLFGKSFVVEGCLVWVAMIYAVLGTIITHLIGRKLHKLNYHQQQFEANFRASLVRKQENAEQIALYKGEAVEKASLFAEFKAIVTNWRALMDKEKQLGFFTVGYDRFSLLLPVIFSIPLLATKAITFGGIMQIRTAFSVVIDAFSWFIFAYSSLPKWSASISRLSQLQREMNELEQLIKSEVESSDKLLDMQELAIYTPENDRLFSHLSLAIDGQKWVRLKGKSGLGKSTFLRLLSGIWDYFDGEYKVPKGKSLLVPQRSYLNEGKLADVL
;
A
#
# COMPACT_ATOMS: atom_id res chain seq x y z
N GLN A 1 -26.38 22.77 0.22
CA GLN A 1 -27.84 22.64 0.12
C GLN A 1 -28.41 21.84 1.30
N ILE A 2 -27.95 20.62 1.58
CA ILE A 2 -28.44 19.80 2.70
C ILE A 2 -28.30 20.50 4.04
N SER A 3 -27.23 21.24 4.28
CA SER A 3 -27.02 22.00 5.51
C SER A 3 -28.06 23.13 5.68
N ASN A 4 -28.39 23.82 4.61
CA ASN A 4 -29.43 24.88 4.61
C ASN A 4 -30.85 24.29 4.74
N TRP A 5 -31.09 23.15 4.08
CA TRP A 5 -32.30 22.39 4.22
C TRP A 5 -32.51 21.95 5.69
N SER A 6 -31.48 21.38 6.31
CA SER A 6 -31.51 20.93 7.72
C SER A 6 -31.90 22.10 8.65
N LYS A 7 -31.30 23.28 8.46
CA LYS A 7 -31.70 24.47 9.21
C LYS A 7 -33.18 24.79 9.02
N GLY A 8 -33.65 24.88 7.78
CA GLY A 8 -35.05 25.20 7.46
C GLY A 8 -36.05 24.19 8.05
N PHE A 9 -35.70 22.91 7.99
CA PHE A 9 -36.53 21.83 8.54
C PHE A 9 -36.66 21.93 10.07
N TYR A 10 -35.52 22.08 10.79
CA TYR A 10 -35.58 22.20 12.25
C TYR A 10 -36.19 23.51 12.72
N ASP A 11 -36.09 24.59 11.95
CA ASP A 11 -36.77 25.86 12.23
C ASP A 11 -38.32 25.71 12.03
N ALA A 12 -38.75 25.05 10.95
CA ALA A 12 -40.15 24.77 10.72
C ALA A 12 -40.77 23.90 11.83
N LEU A 13 -40.02 22.85 12.26
CA LEU A 13 -40.44 22.00 13.40
C LEU A 13 -40.55 22.79 14.71
N SER A 14 -39.54 23.63 15.03
CA SER A 14 -39.56 24.44 16.24
C SER A 14 -40.67 25.48 16.29
N ASN A 15 -41.12 25.94 15.12
CA ASN A 15 -42.23 26.89 14.99
C ASN A 15 -43.58 26.22 14.79
N PHE A 16 -43.66 24.88 14.83
CA PHE A 16 -44.88 24.08 14.57
C PHE A 16 -45.50 24.30 13.19
N GLU A 17 -44.70 24.67 12.17
CA GLU A 17 -45.10 24.84 10.79
C GLU A 17 -45.20 23.47 10.07
N ILE A 18 -46.27 22.71 10.33
CA ILE A 18 -46.38 21.30 9.91
C ILE A 18 -46.39 21.15 8.39
N GLU A 19 -47.14 21.98 7.65
CA GLU A 19 -47.23 21.94 6.18
C GLU A 19 -45.87 22.17 5.52
N LYS A 20 -45.14 23.15 6.02
CA LYS A 20 -43.80 23.47 5.54
C LYS A 20 -42.82 22.33 5.84
N SER A 21 -42.95 21.68 6.98
CA SER A 21 -42.14 20.52 7.33
C SER A 21 -42.33 19.35 6.36
N TYR A 22 -43.58 19.08 5.92
CA TYR A 22 -43.88 18.05 4.89
C TYR A 22 -43.27 18.43 3.52
N THR A 23 -43.39 19.72 3.13
CA THR A 23 -42.78 20.19 1.88
C THR A 23 -41.26 20.00 1.89
N LEU A 24 -40.58 20.37 3.00
CA LEU A 24 -39.14 20.16 3.17
C LEU A 24 -38.74 18.67 3.19
N LEU A 25 -39.58 17.79 3.74
CA LEU A 25 -39.35 16.34 3.66
C LEU A 25 -39.39 15.83 2.21
N ASN A 26 -40.31 16.30 1.39
CA ASN A 26 -40.33 15.94 -0.03
C ASN A 26 -39.08 16.42 -0.78
N GLU A 27 -38.61 17.63 -0.50
CA GLU A 27 -37.31 18.12 -1.03
C GLU A 27 -36.16 17.23 -0.59
N TYR A 28 -36.19 16.76 0.66
CA TYR A 28 -35.12 15.85 1.16
C TYR A 28 -35.09 14.53 0.42
N PHE A 29 -36.21 13.94 0.08
CA PHE A 29 -36.26 12.72 -0.72
C PHE A 29 -35.61 12.90 -2.10
N ILE A 30 -35.74 14.09 -2.70
CA ILE A 30 -35.06 14.41 -3.96
C ILE A 30 -33.56 14.52 -3.74
N TYR A 31 -33.12 15.28 -2.70
CA TYR A 31 -31.70 15.43 -2.41
C TYR A 31 -31.02 14.11 -2.07
N ILE A 32 -31.67 13.24 -1.28
CA ILE A 32 -31.11 11.94 -0.91
C ILE A 32 -31.03 10.99 -2.11
N SER A 33 -32.06 11.04 -3.00
CA SER A 33 -32.03 10.23 -4.24
C SER A 33 -30.86 10.61 -5.14
N ILE A 34 -30.65 11.91 -5.36
CA ILE A 34 -29.51 12.42 -6.12
C ILE A 34 -28.20 12.03 -5.44
N PHE A 35 -28.12 12.18 -4.13
CA PHE A 35 -26.93 11.82 -3.36
C PHE A 35 -26.58 10.34 -3.47
N ILE A 36 -27.60 9.46 -3.40
CA ILE A 36 -27.42 8.01 -3.56
C ILE A 36 -26.83 7.71 -4.94
N VAL A 37 -27.42 8.25 -6.00
CA VAL A 37 -26.95 8.04 -7.37
C VAL A 37 -25.50 8.49 -7.51
N ILE A 38 -25.18 9.71 -7.05
CA ILE A 38 -23.82 10.26 -7.13
C ILE A 38 -22.82 9.37 -6.37
N ASN A 39 -23.16 8.92 -5.15
CA ASN A 39 -22.22 8.10 -4.36
C ASN A 39 -22.01 6.70 -4.93
N VAL A 40 -23.06 6.08 -5.50
CA VAL A 40 -22.94 4.79 -6.17
C VAL A 40 -22.03 4.91 -7.40
N TYR A 41 -22.28 5.90 -8.27
CA TYR A 41 -21.44 6.13 -9.45
C TYR A 41 -20.00 6.54 -9.07
N ARG A 42 -19.82 7.37 -8.04
CA ARG A 42 -18.50 7.71 -7.51
C ARG A 42 -17.72 6.46 -7.11
N THR A 43 -18.36 5.54 -6.39
CA THR A 43 -17.70 4.30 -5.93
C THR A 43 -17.38 3.39 -7.12
N TRP A 44 -18.29 3.29 -8.08
CA TRP A 44 -18.07 2.52 -9.30
C TRP A 44 -16.93 3.09 -10.14
N LEU A 45 -16.93 4.40 -10.40
CA LEU A 45 -15.88 5.09 -11.15
C LEU A 45 -14.51 4.95 -10.48
N ARG A 46 -14.45 5.03 -9.13
CA ARG A 46 -13.22 4.81 -8.38
C ARG A 46 -12.67 3.40 -8.63
N LYS A 47 -13.52 2.38 -8.55
CA LYS A 47 -13.11 0.98 -8.82
C LYS A 47 -12.67 0.78 -10.27
N LEU A 48 -13.40 1.41 -11.21
CA LEU A 48 -13.02 1.37 -12.63
C LEU A 48 -11.65 2.01 -12.87
N LEU A 49 -11.37 3.14 -12.23
CA LEU A 49 -10.07 3.82 -12.32
C LEU A 49 -8.95 2.94 -11.74
N ILE A 50 -9.18 2.32 -10.58
CA ILE A 50 -8.22 1.41 -9.95
C ILE A 50 -7.85 0.27 -10.90
N ILE A 51 -8.85 -0.43 -11.46
CA ILE A 51 -8.57 -1.60 -12.31
C ILE A 51 -7.89 -1.21 -13.62
N ARG A 52 -8.29 -0.08 -14.25
CA ARG A 52 -7.67 0.41 -15.47
C ARG A 52 -6.21 0.82 -15.27
N TRP A 53 -5.93 1.51 -14.17
CA TRP A 53 -4.56 1.89 -13.84
C TRP A 53 -3.71 0.67 -13.49
N ARG A 54 -4.28 -0.31 -12.77
CA ARG A 54 -3.62 -1.58 -12.47
C ARG A 54 -3.30 -2.36 -13.76
N GLU A 55 -4.25 -2.47 -14.68
CA GLU A 55 -4.05 -3.12 -15.98
C GLU A 55 -2.87 -2.48 -16.72
N PHE A 56 -2.84 -1.16 -16.80
CA PHE A 56 -1.79 -0.40 -17.47
C PHE A 56 -0.40 -0.63 -16.82
N MET A 57 -0.29 -0.45 -15.50
CA MET A 57 0.98 -0.61 -14.82
C MET A 57 1.47 -2.07 -14.84
N THR A 58 0.56 -3.02 -14.58
CA THR A 58 0.93 -4.44 -14.61
C THR A 58 1.46 -4.84 -15.98
N LYS A 59 0.80 -4.40 -17.06
CA LYS A 59 1.26 -4.64 -18.42
C LYS A 59 2.68 -4.09 -18.65
N GLN A 60 2.94 -2.84 -18.30
CA GLN A 60 4.27 -2.24 -18.44
C GLN A 60 5.35 -2.99 -17.65
N PHE A 61 5.06 -3.36 -16.39
CA PHE A 61 6.02 -4.09 -15.57
C PHE A 61 6.27 -5.51 -16.10
N LEU A 62 5.23 -6.22 -16.56
CA LEU A 62 5.37 -7.56 -17.15
C LEU A 62 6.14 -7.52 -18.48
N GLU A 63 5.83 -6.59 -19.37
CA GLU A 63 6.55 -6.44 -20.63
C GLU A 63 8.05 -6.20 -20.39
N LYS A 64 8.37 -5.33 -19.42
CA LYS A 64 9.76 -5.04 -19.08
C LYS A 64 10.44 -6.21 -18.38
N TRP A 65 9.77 -6.85 -17.42
CA TRP A 65 10.29 -7.98 -16.66
C TRP A 65 10.60 -9.20 -17.54
N LEU A 66 9.74 -9.46 -18.54
CA LEU A 66 9.92 -10.55 -19.50
C LEU A 66 10.88 -10.19 -20.63
N SER A 67 11.06 -8.90 -20.95
CA SER A 67 11.96 -8.47 -22.01
C SER A 67 13.41 -8.86 -21.69
N LYS A 68 14.17 -9.23 -22.72
CA LYS A 68 15.62 -9.54 -22.62
C LYS A 68 15.98 -10.47 -21.43
N GLN A 69 15.08 -11.35 -21.02
CA GLN A 69 15.20 -12.28 -19.88
C GLN A 69 15.57 -11.58 -18.55
N ILE A 70 15.08 -10.37 -18.31
CA ILE A 70 15.35 -9.60 -17.07
C ILE A 70 14.93 -10.40 -15.83
N TYR A 71 13.82 -11.15 -15.88
CA TYR A 71 13.36 -12.01 -14.78
C TYR A 71 14.44 -13.01 -14.33
N TYR A 72 15.16 -13.59 -15.27
CA TYR A 72 16.24 -14.54 -15.00
C TYR A 72 17.46 -13.84 -14.38
N ARG A 73 17.85 -12.69 -14.93
CA ARG A 73 18.98 -11.89 -14.44
C ARG A 73 18.76 -11.35 -13.04
N LEU A 74 17.55 -10.90 -12.73
CA LEU A 74 17.14 -10.47 -11.38
C LEU A 74 17.30 -11.59 -10.36
N ALA A 75 16.87 -12.82 -10.69
CA ALA A 75 16.96 -13.97 -9.80
C ALA A 75 18.40 -14.32 -9.41
N HIS A 76 19.39 -14.02 -10.27
CA HIS A 76 20.81 -14.30 -10.02
C HIS A 76 21.53 -13.19 -9.24
N ARG A 77 21.02 -11.95 -9.24
CA ARG A 77 21.66 -10.83 -8.54
C ARG A 77 21.50 -10.85 -7.02
N LYS A 78 20.61 -11.65 -6.46
CA LYS A 78 20.33 -11.75 -4.99
C LYS A 78 20.09 -10.40 -4.27
N LYS A 79 20.04 -9.30 -4.99
CA LYS A 79 19.82 -7.95 -4.42
C LYS A 79 18.36 -7.66 -4.13
N MET A 80 17.47 -8.42 -4.72
CA MET A 80 16.02 -8.17 -4.65
C MET A 80 15.29 -9.42 -4.21
N ASP A 81 14.37 -9.22 -3.26
CA ASP A 81 13.48 -10.24 -2.75
C ASP A 81 12.12 -10.18 -3.45
N ASN A 82 11.62 -11.31 -3.91
CA ASN A 82 10.28 -11.54 -4.45
C ASN A 82 9.78 -10.52 -5.51
N PRO A 83 10.38 -10.43 -6.71
CA PRO A 83 9.93 -9.52 -7.77
C PRO A 83 8.50 -9.84 -8.27
N ASP A 84 8.07 -11.09 -8.21
CA ASP A 84 6.73 -11.59 -8.46
C ASP A 84 5.69 -10.93 -7.55
N GLN A 85 5.95 -10.87 -6.24
CA GLN A 85 5.10 -10.20 -5.27
C GLN A 85 4.99 -8.70 -5.54
N ARG A 86 6.08 -8.05 -6.00
CA ARG A 86 6.05 -6.62 -6.37
C ARG A 86 5.07 -6.36 -7.50
N ILE A 87 5.06 -7.21 -8.53
CA ILE A 87 4.16 -7.07 -9.68
C ILE A 87 2.72 -7.46 -9.30
N ALA A 88 2.52 -8.54 -8.54
CA ALA A 88 1.21 -9.05 -8.20
C ALA A 88 0.47 -8.20 -7.16
N GLU A 89 1.16 -7.77 -6.09
CA GLU A 89 0.55 -7.14 -4.92
C GLU A 89 0.90 -5.65 -4.78
N ASP A 90 2.19 -5.27 -4.87
CA ASP A 90 2.60 -3.89 -4.58
C ASP A 90 2.04 -2.88 -5.58
N ILE A 91 1.84 -3.26 -6.85
CA ILE A 91 1.15 -2.42 -7.84
C ILE A 91 -0.29 -2.14 -7.40
N SER A 92 -1.03 -3.15 -6.92
CA SER A 92 -2.40 -2.98 -6.43
C SER A 92 -2.44 -2.07 -5.21
N ILE A 93 -1.57 -2.33 -4.23
CA ILE A 93 -1.45 -1.55 -3.00
C ILE A 93 -1.11 -0.09 -3.31
N PHE A 94 -0.15 0.17 -4.18
CA PHE A 94 0.24 1.51 -4.59
C PHE A 94 -0.93 2.28 -5.19
N ILE A 95 -1.64 1.68 -6.15
CA ILE A 95 -2.75 2.34 -6.86
C ILE A 95 -3.92 2.60 -5.92
N GLU A 96 -4.32 1.61 -5.12
CA GLU A 96 -5.44 1.72 -4.19
C GLU A 96 -5.20 2.84 -3.19
N TYR A 97 -4.04 2.84 -2.52
CA TYR A 97 -3.71 3.89 -1.55
C TYR A 97 -3.49 5.27 -2.20
N THR A 98 -2.91 5.34 -3.42
CA THR A 98 -2.76 6.62 -4.13
C THR A 98 -4.11 7.24 -4.43
N ILE A 99 -5.03 6.48 -5.00
CA ILE A 99 -6.37 6.96 -5.32
C ILE A 99 -7.14 7.30 -4.04
N GLU A 100 -7.06 6.47 -3.02
CA GLU A 100 -7.74 6.69 -1.75
C GLU A 100 -7.25 7.96 -1.06
N LEU A 101 -5.94 8.11 -0.86
CA LEU A 101 -5.35 9.27 -0.21
C LEU A 101 -5.60 10.55 -1.01
N MET A 102 -5.44 10.52 -2.33
CA MET A 102 -5.64 11.69 -3.18
C MET A 102 -7.10 12.14 -3.18
N LEU A 103 -8.05 11.21 -3.40
CA LEU A 103 -9.47 11.55 -3.42
C LEU A 103 -9.98 11.99 -2.05
N SER A 104 -9.53 11.34 -0.97
CA SER A 104 -9.91 11.74 0.39
C SER A 104 -9.34 13.11 0.75
N LEU A 105 -8.09 13.42 0.39
CA LEU A 105 -7.48 14.72 0.61
C LEU A 105 -8.24 15.84 -0.12
N ILE A 106 -8.49 15.66 -1.42
CA ILE A 106 -9.23 16.62 -2.23
C ILE A 106 -10.64 16.87 -1.64
N PHE A 107 -11.32 15.79 -1.28
CA PHE A 107 -12.65 15.87 -0.70
C PHE A 107 -12.66 16.61 0.65
N ASN A 108 -11.69 16.32 1.51
CA ASN A 108 -11.54 17.02 2.80
C ASN A 108 -11.19 18.50 2.63
N ILE A 109 -10.35 18.87 1.67
CA ILE A 109 -10.04 20.28 1.37
C ILE A 109 -11.31 21.03 0.91
N ILE A 110 -12.08 20.44 0.00
CA ILE A 110 -13.33 21.03 -0.49
C ILE A 110 -14.35 21.17 0.64
N GLN A 111 -14.50 20.14 1.48
CA GLN A 111 -15.40 20.19 2.64
C GLN A 111 -14.95 21.24 3.64
N LEU A 112 -13.65 21.27 3.96
CA LEU A 112 -13.10 22.28 4.88
C LEU A 112 -13.41 23.70 4.39
N TRP A 113 -13.15 23.98 3.11
CA TRP A 113 -13.46 25.30 2.53
C TRP A 113 -14.95 25.64 2.62
N ALA A 114 -15.82 24.72 2.22
CA ALA A 114 -17.26 24.95 2.20
C ALA A 114 -17.83 25.18 3.60
N PHE A 115 -17.47 24.34 4.57
CA PHE A 115 -18.02 24.41 5.92
C PHE A 115 -17.29 25.39 6.84
N PHE A 116 -16.05 25.72 6.55
CA PHE A 116 -15.34 26.84 7.20
C PHE A 116 -16.10 28.14 7.03
N MET A 117 -16.51 28.46 5.79
CA MET A 117 -17.29 29.67 5.50
C MET A 117 -18.64 29.66 6.21
N VAL A 118 -19.32 28.51 6.25
CA VAL A 118 -20.58 28.38 6.97
C VAL A 118 -20.37 28.62 8.47
N LEU A 119 -19.37 27.95 9.07
CA LEU A 119 -19.10 28.04 10.49
C LEU A 119 -18.63 29.45 10.90
N TRP A 120 -17.80 30.11 10.07
CA TRP A 120 -17.34 31.46 10.30
C TRP A 120 -18.48 32.46 10.30
N ASN A 121 -19.41 32.38 9.35
CA ASN A 121 -20.53 33.31 9.22
C ASN A 121 -21.63 33.09 10.27
N LEU A 122 -21.86 31.83 10.69
CA LEU A 122 -22.87 31.51 11.68
C LEU A 122 -22.41 31.81 13.11
N ALA A 123 -21.13 31.70 13.38
CA ALA A 123 -20.54 32.00 14.69
C ALA A 123 -20.24 33.49 14.86
N LYS A 124 -21.15 34.37 14.38
CA LYS A 124 -21.01 35.82 14.60
C LYS A 124 -20.91 36.11 16.11
N SER A 125 -19.67 36.31 16.54
CA SER A 125 -19.24 36.99 17.76
C SER A 125 -20.06 36.67 19.02
N PRO A 126 -20.03 35.47 19.58
CA PRO A 126 -20.57 35.27 20.92
C PRO A 126 -19.75 36.12 21.91
N GLU A 127 -20.43 36.98 22.66
CA GLU A 127 -19.81 37.65 23.81
C GLU A 127 -19.60 36.64 24.93
N PHE A 128 -18.37 36.24 25.15
CA PHE A 128 -17.99 35.40 26.29
C PHE A 128 -17.59 36.27 27.46
N THR A 129 -18.32 36.23 28.54
CA THR A 129 -17.89 36.81 29.80
C THR A 129 -17.06 35.80 30.57
N LEU A 130 -15.74 35.90 30.51
CA LEU A 130 -14.82 35.12 31.32
C LEU A 130 -14.13 36.01 32.33
N PHE A 131 -14.22 35.69 33.61
CA PHE A 131 -13.67 36.50 34.73
C PHE A 131 -14.12 37.98 34.73
N GLY A 132 -15.38 38.27 34.35
CA GLY A 132 -15.93 39.62 34.37
C GLY A 132 -15.48 40.52 33.19
N LYS A 133 -14.78 40.03 32.19
CA LYS A 133 -14.44 40.71 30.94
C LYS A 133 -15.18 40.07 29.76
N SER A 134 -15.82 40.89 28.94
CA SER A 134 -16.44 40.41 27.69
C SER A 134 -15.39 40.36 26.60
N PHE A 135 -15.21 39.17 26.02
CA PHE A 135 -14.36 38.95 24.85
C PHE A 135 -15.24 38.59 23.65
N VAL A 136 -15.05 39.31 22.57
CA VAL A 136 -15.68 39.00 21.27
C VAL A 136 -14.60 38.39 20.37
N VAL A 137 -14.75 37.08 20.04
CA VAL A 137 -13.81 36.40 19.17
C VAL A 137 -14.54 35.99 17.89
N GLU A 138 -14.19 36.67 16.78
CA GLU A 138 -14.75 36.32 15.48
C GLU A 138 -14.37 34.89 15.07
N GLY A 139 -15.37 34.13 14.60
CA GLY A 139 -15.15 32.73 14.17
C GLY A 139 -14.70 31.81 15.29
N CYS A 140 -15.06 32.08 16.56
CA CYS A 140 -14.54 31.32 17.71
C CYS A 140 -14.75 29.82 17.58
N LEU A 141 -15.83 29.34 16.98
CA LEU A 141 -16.09 27.92 16.77
C LEU A 141 -15.09 27.27 15.79
N VAL A 142 -14.54 28.03 14.85
CA VAL A 142 -13.50 27.53 13.96
C VAL A 142 -12.20 27.33 14.73
N TRP A 143 -11.84 28.29 15.59
CA TRP A 143 -10.66 28.17 16.45
C TRP A 143 -10.78 27.03 17.45
N VAL A 144 -11.96 26.87 18.06
CA VAL A 144 -12.27 25.73 18.94
C VAL A 144 -12.13 24.41 18.19
N ALA A 145 -12.66 24.29 16.97
CA ALA A 145 -12.55 23.10 16.15
C ALA A 145 -11.08 22.79 15.82
N MET A 146 -10.31 23.81 15.45
CA MET A 146 -8.88 23.66 15.12
C MET A 146 -8.05 23.21 16.33
N ILE A 147 -8.21 23.89 17.47
CA ILE A 147 -7.52 23.51 18.72
C ILE A 147 -7.90 22.09 19.14
N TYR A 148 -9.19 21.77 19.09
CA TYR A 148 -9.70 20.44 19.42
C TYR A 148 -9.09 19.36 18.53
N ALA A 149 -9.05 19.59 17.21
CA ALA A 149 -8.45 18.65 16.25
C ALA A 149 -6.93 18.47 16.47
N VAL A 150 -6.21 19.57 16.72
CA VAL A 150 -4.77 19.53 17.01
C VAL A 150 -4.48 18.74 18.30
N LEU A 151 -5.21 19.04 19.39
CA LEU A 151 -5.09 18.29 20.66
C LEU A 151 -5.44 16.81 20.47
N GLY A 152 -6.53 16.53 19.75
CA GLY A 152 -6.93 15.17 19.41
C GLY A 152 -5.84 14.43 18.64
N THR A 153 -5.23 15.08 17.66
CA THR A 153 -4.13 14.52 16.86
C THR A 153 -2.91 14.20 17.71
N ILE A 154 -2.48 15.13 18.56
CA ILE A 154 -1.33 14.94 19.46
C ILE A 154 -1.57 13.76 20.41
N ILE A 155 -2.71 13.72 21.06
CA ILE A 155 -3.04 12.64 22.03
C ILE A 155 -3.15 11.29 21.31
N THR A 156 -3.82 11.23 20.15
CA THR A 156 -3.91 10.02 19.31
C THR A 156 -2.52 9.52 18.94
N HIS A 157 -1.62 10.42 18.52
CA HIS A 157 -0.25 10.06 18.17
C HIS A 157 0.53 9.51 19.37
N LEU A 158 0.43 10.16 20.54
CA LEU A 158 1.12 9.73 21.76
C LEU A 158 0.69 8.33 22.21
N ILE A 159 -0.60 8.02 22.12
CA ILE A 159 -1.14 6.70 22.45
C ILE A 159 -0.79 5.70 21.33
N GLY A 160 -1.00 6.09 20.08
CA GLY A 160 -0.92 5.23 18.90
C GLY A 160 0.50 4.78 18.53
N ARG A 161 1.55 5.57 18.84
CA ARG A 161 2.94 5.21 18.51
C ARG A 161 3.38 3.84 19.06
N LYS A 162 2.83 3.43 20.23
CA LYS A 162 3.12 2.12 20.84
C LYS A 162 2.43 0.98 20.08
N LEU A 163 1.27 1.23 19.47
CA LEU A 163 0.53 0.26 18.68
C LEU A 163 1.32 -0.15 17.42
N HIS A 164 2.01 0.79 16.79
CA HIS A 164 2.82 0.48 15.62
C HIS A 164 3.88 -0.58 15.91
N LYS A 165 4.59 -0.45 17.06
CA LYS A 165 5.58 -1.43 17.50
C LYS A 165 4.96 -2.80 17.82
N LEU A 166 3.82 -2.81 18.50
CA LEU A 166 3.12 -4.05 18.85
C LEU A 166 2.58 -4.76 17.60
N ASN A 167 2.05 -4.03 16.63
CA ASN A 167 1.61 -4.57 15.35
C ASN A 167 2.78 -5.16 14.54
N TYR A 168 3.94 -4.49 14.53
CA TYR A 168 5.14 -5.01 13.90
C TYR A 168 5.57 -6.35 14.52
N HIS A 169 5.64 -6.43 15.87
CA HIS A 169 5.95 -7.68 16.56
C HIS A 169 4.89 -8.77 16.31
N GLN A 170 3.61 -8.39 16.20
CA GLN A 170 2.56 -9.35 15.88
C GLN A 170 2.80 -10.01 14.52
N GLN A 171 3.09 -9.21 13.49
CA GLN A 171 3.42 -9.73 12.16
C GLN A 171 4.67 -10.62 12.17
N GLN A 172 5.69 -10.24 12.95
CA GLN A 172 6.91 -11.04 13.08
C GLN A 172 6.63 -12.39 13.76
N PHE A 173 5.88 -12.43 14.86
CA PHE A 173 5.53 -13.68 15.54
C PHE A 173 4.67 -14.58 14.67
N GLU A 174 3.68 -14.03 13.95
CA GLU A 174 2.85 -14.77 13.01
C GLU A 174 3.69 -15.37 11.85
N ALA A 175 4.64 -14.59 11.30
CA ALA A 175 5.54 -15.06 10.26
C ALA A 175 6.45 -16.20 10.76
N ASN A 176 7.01 -16.07 11.96
CA ASN A 176 7.85 -17.10 12.58
C ASN A 176 7.06 -18.39 12.82
N PHE A 177 5.85 -18.29 13.38
CA PHE A 177 4.99 -19.43 13.62
C PHE A 177 4.62 -20.15 12.31
N ARG A 178 4.28 -19.39 11.26
CA ARG A 178 4.02 -19.96 9.92
C ARG A 178 5.25 -20.68 9.37
N ALA A 179 6.44 -20.07 9.47
CA ALA A 179 7.69 -20.69 9.03
C ALA A 179 7.98 -21.99 9.78
N SER A 180 7.71 -22.03 11.09
CA SER A 180 7.84 -23.24 11.90
C SER A 180 6.87 -24.33 11.46
N LEU A 181 5.62 -24.00 11.14
CA LEU A 181 4.65 -24.97 10.61
C LEU A 181 5.08 -25.55 9.26
N VAL A 182 5.54 -24.69 8.33
CA VAL A 182 6.05 -25.13 7.03
C VAL A 182 7.25 -26.07 7.19
N ARG A 183 8.22 -25.72 8.05
CA ARG A 183 9.38 -26.56 8.34
C ARG A 183 8.98 -27.94 8.89
N LYS A 184 7.95 -28.00 9.73
CA LYS A 184 7.45 -29.28 10.26
C LYS A 184 6.74 -30.10 9.18
N GLN A 185 6.03 -29.44 8.28
CA GLN A 185 5.43 -30.10 7.12
C GLN A 185 6.49 -30.68 6.18
N GLU A 186 7.56 -29.94 5.92
CA GLU A 186 8.68 -30.39 5.08
C GLU A 186 9.42 -31.59 5.69
N ASN A 187 9.48 -31.69 7.02
CA ASN A 187 10.14 -32.76 7.75
C ASN A 187 9.13 -33.76 8.39
N ALA A 188 7.91 -33.88 7.85
CA ALA A 188 6.84 -34.65 8.45
C ALA A 188 7.19 -36.12 8.61
N GLU A 189 7.85 -36.75 7.62
CA GLU A 189 8.28 -38.13 7.66
C GLU A 189 9.29 -38.40 8.78
N GLN A 190 10.29 -37.49 8.93
CA GLN A 190 11.32 -37.62 9.97
C GLN A 190 10.70 -37.48 11.36
N ILE A 191 9.79 -36.50 11.54
CA ILE A 191 9.09 -36.30 12.81
C ILE A 191 8.28 -37.55 13.18
N ALA A 192 7.56 -38.14 12.23
CA ALA A 192 6.76 -39.33 12.43
C ALA A 192 7.62 -40.53 12.77
N LEU A 193 8.75 -40.75 12.05
CA LEU A 193 9.67 -41.85 12.30
C LEU A 193 10.31 -41.77 13.69
N TYR A 194 10.67 -40.56 14.15
CA TYR A 194 11.25 -40.34 15.47
C TYR A 194 10.20 -40.23 16.59
N LYS A 195 8.90 -40.30 16.27
CA LYS A 195 7.78 -40.07 17.22
C LYS A 195 7.93 -38.74 18.00
N GLY A 196 8.36 -37.68 17.27
CA GLY A 196 8.73 -36.39 17.82
C GLY A 196 7.56 -35.45 18.08
N GLU A 197 6.30 -35.88 17.88
CA GLU A 197 5.11 -35.01 17.92
C GLU A 197 4.96 -34.26 19.24
N ALA A 198 5.33 -34.87 20.36
CA ALA A 198 5.21 -34.22 21.68
C ALA A 198 6.17 -33.03 21.83
N VAL A 199 7.41 -33.15 21.32
CA VAL A 199 8.42 -32.09 21.35
C VAL A 199 8.02 -30.97 20.41
N GLU A 200 7.60 -31.30 19.19
CA GLU A 200 7.20 -30.34 18.19
C GLU A 200 5.92 -29.58 18.60
N LYS A 201 4.98 -30.26 19.24
CA LYS A 201 3.80 -29.64 19.83
C LYS A 201 4.17 -28.62 20.92
N ALA A 202 5.09 -28.97 21.83
CA ALA A 202 5.54 -28.06 22.88
C ALA A 202 6.22 -26.80 22.30
N SER A 203 7.06 -26.99 21.26
CA SER A 203 7.70 -25.89 20.53
C SER A 203 6.67 -24.95 19.87
N LEU A 204 5.70 -25.51 19.15
CA LEU A 204 4.64 -24.72 18.49
C LEU A 204 3.77 -23.95 19.49
N PHE A 205 3.43 -24.58 20.62
CA PHE A 205 2.67 -23.90 21.68
C PHE A 205 3.47 -22.78 22.35
N ALA A 206 4.79 -22.90 22.50
CA ALA A 206 5.64 -21.82 23.02
C ALA A 206 5.65 -20.62 22.06
N GLU A 207 5.79 -20.86 20.76
CA GLU A 207 5.71 -19.80 19.75
C GLU A 207 4.32 -19.15 19.71
N PHE A 208 3.26 -19.94 19.72
CA PHE A 208 1.88 -19.42 19.75
C PHE A 208 1.60 -18.60 21.01
N LYS A 209 2.18 -18.98 22.16
CA LYS A 209 2.07 -18.21 23.42
C LYS A 209 2.67 -16.81 23.28
N ALA A 210 3.76 -16.64 22.49
CA ALA A 210 4.31 -15.32 22.21
C ALA A 210 3.31 -14.45 21.41
N ILE A 211 2.64 -15.04 20.40
CA ILE A 211 1.55 -14.40 19.66
C ILE A 211 0.45 -13.92 20.63
N VAL A 212 -0.06 -14.82 21.47
CA VAL A 212 -1.14 -14.51 22.44
C VAL A 212 -0.75 -13.42 23.41
N THR A 213 0.50 -13.44 23.89
CA THR A 213 1.00 -12.44 24.85
C THR A 213 1.07 -11.05 24.21
N ASN A 214 1.61 -10.97 23.00
CA ASN A 214 1.66 -9.71 22.25
C ASN A 214 0.26 -9.21 21.86
N TRP A 215 -0.64 -10.13 21.49
CA TRP A 215 -2.03 -9.81 21.16
C TRP A 215 -2.77 -9.18 22.34
N ARG A 216 -2.57 -9.69 23.56
CA ARG A 216 -3.12 -9.09 24.77
C ARG A 216 -2.60 -7.67 24.99
N ALA A 217 -1.30 -7.45 24.84
CA ALA A 217 -0.71 -6.12 24.96
C ALA A 217 -1.25 -5.16 23.89
N LEU A 218 -1.48 -5.65 22.66
CA LEU A 218 -2.10 -4.90 21.56
C LEU A 218 -3.53 -4.50 21.92
N MET A 219 -4.37 -5.46 22.33
CA MET A 219 -5.76 -5.21 22.75
C MET A 219 -5.86 -4.19 23.89
N ASP A 220 -4.96 -4.24 24.87
CA ASP A 220 -4.95 -3.27 25.97
C ASP A 220 -4.61 -1.85 25.49
N LYS A 221 -3.74 -1.72 24.51
CA LYS A 221 -3.42 -0.42 23.89
C LYS A 221 -4.53 0.07 22.96
N GLU A 222 -5.15 -0.81 22.21
CA GLU A 222 -6.33 -0.51 21.39
C GLU A 222 -7.51 -0.06 22.26
N LYS A 223 -7.72 -0.71 23.39
CA LYS A 223 -8.73 -0.30 24.39
C LYS A 223 -8.47 1.13 24.90
N GLN A 224 -7.21 1.45 25.27
CA GLN A 224 -6.86 2.81 25.72
C GLN A 224 -7.10 3.85 24.62
N LEU A 225 -6.70 3.54 23.39
CA LEU A 225 -6.96 4.40 22.24
C LEU A 225 -8.47 4.52 21.98
N GLY A 226 -9.21 3.41 22.08
CA GLY A 226 -10.65 3.37 21.88
C GLY A 226 -11.41 4.25 22.88
N PHE A 227 -11.05 4.23 24.15
CA PHE A 227 -11.64 5.14 25.14
C PHE A 227 -11.43 6.60 24.76
N PHE A 228 -10.23 6.94 24.32
CA PHE A 228 -9.92 8.30 23.89
C PHE A 228 -10.70 8.67 22.63
N THR A 229 -10.63 7.85 21.57
CA THR A 229 -11.26 8.17 20.28
C THR A 229 -12.78 8.24 20.36
N VAL A 230 -13.41 7.30 21.08
CA VAL A 230 -14.86 7.34 21.30
C VAL A 230 -15.26 8.55 22.15
N GLY A 231 -14.50 8.85 23.21
CA GLY A 231 -14.72 10.05 24.01
C GLY A 231 -14.57 11.32 23.18
N TYR A 232 -13.50 11.42 22.40
CA TYR A 232 -13.24 12.53 21.47
C TYR A 232 -14.42 12.73 20.51
N ASP A 233 -14.90 11.66 19.87
CA ASP A 233 -16.05 11.74 18.96
C ASP A 233 -17.30 12.24 19.67
N ARG A 234 -17.64 11.72 20.88
CA ARG A 234 -18.82 12.14 21.62
C ARG A 234 -18.74 13.58 22.12
N PHE A 235 -17.58 13.99 22.63
CA PHE A 235 -17.38 15.40 23.03
C PHE A 235 -17.44 16.37 21.86
N SER A 236 -16.97 15.99 20.67
CA SER A 236 -17.05 16.82 19.47
C SER A 236 -18.48 17.21 19.09
N LEU A 237 -19.47 16.34 19.39
CA LEU A 237 -20.88 16.61 19.14
C LEU A 237 -21.49 17.61 20.14
N LEU A 238 -20.96 17.68 21.35
CA LEU A 238 -21.46 18.56 22.42
C LEU A 238 -20.88 19.96 22.35
N LEU A 239 -19.62 20.11 21.94
CA LEU A 239 -18.91 21.40 21.92
C LEU A 239 -19.69 22.48 21.14
N PRO A 240 -20.10 22.27 19.87
CA PRO A 240 -20.80 23.28 19.13
C PRO A 240 -22.15 23.66 19.76
N VAL A 241 -22.83 22.71 20.42
CA VAL A 241 -24.10 22.98 21.14
C VAL A 241 -23.84 23.87 22.34
N ILE A 242 -22.84 23.55 23.18
CA ILE A 242 -22.49 24.33 24.37
C ILE A 242 -22.14 25.78 24.00
N PHE A 243 -21.32 25.98 22.98
CA PHE A 243 -20.94 27.29 22.49
C PHE A 243 -22.09 28.06 21.80
N SER A 244 -23.14 27.35 21.35
CA SER A 244 -24.31 27.94 20.69
C SER A 244 -25.42 28.34 21.68
N ILE A 245 -25.42 27.87 22.93
CA ILE A 245 -26.43 28.19 23.94
C ILE A 245 -26.55 29.73 24.19
N PRO A 246 -25.47 30.47 24.38
CA PRO A 246 -25.55 31.93 24.56
C PRO A 246 -26.20 32.64 23.36
N LEU A 247 -25.86 32.20 22.13
CA LEU A 247 -26.40 32.76 20.89
C LEU A 247 -27.90 32.45 20.73
N LEU A 248 -28.36 31.32 21.21
CA LEU A 248 -29.79 31.00 21.24
C LEU A 248 -30.52 31.84 22.28
N ALA A 249 -29.95 32.01 23.47
CA ALA A 249 -30.55 32.79 24.53
C ALA A 249 -30.73 34.28 24.13
N THR A 250 -29.80 34.83 23.34
CA THR A 250 -29.90 36.19 22.76
C THR A 250 -30.76 36.25 21.51
N LYS A 251 -31.35 35.13 21.06
CA LYS A 251 -32.09 35.00 19.80
C LYS A 251 -31.27 35.38 18.55
N ALA A 252 -29.94 35.37 18.65
CA ALA A 252 -29.05 35.61 17.51
C ALA A 252 -29.05 34.47 16.51
N ILE A 253 -29.37 33.26 16.94
CA ILE A 253 -29.55 32.06 16.10
C ILE A 253 -30.85 31.33 16.44
N THR A 254 -31.37 30.59 15.46
CA THR A 254 -32.53 29.72 15.60
C THR A 254 -32.11 28.32 16.04
N PHE A 255 -33.07 27.46 16.42
CA PHE A 255 -32.79 26.05 16.73
C PHE A 255 -32.20 25.31 15.52
N GLY A 256 -32.72 25.54 14.31
CA GLY A 256 -32.13 25.03 13.07
C GLY A 256 -30.71 25.54 12.83
N GLY A 257 -30.42 26.79 13.27
CA GLY A 257 -29.05 27.34 13.24
C GLY A 257 -28.09 26.54 14.13
N ILE A 258 -28.50 26.06 15.31
CA ILE A 258 -27.69 25.19 16.16
C ILE A 258 -27.39 23.86 15.44
N MET A 259 -28.38 23.26 14.80
CA MET A 259 -28.19 22.02 14.04
C MET A 259 -27.24 22.19 12.84
N GLN A 260 -27.32 23.35 12.18
CA GLN A 260 -26.41 23.71 11.12
C GLN A 260 -24.97 23.90 11.63
N ILE A 261 -24.79 24.62 12.74
CA ILE A 261 -23.46 24.81 13.39
C ILE A 261 -22.89 23.47 13.79
N ARG A 262 -23.68 22.58 14.41
CA ARG A 262 -23.23 21.24 14.81
C ARG A 262 -22.71 20.43 13.61
N THR A 263 -23.46 20.44 12.50
CA THR A 263 -23.06 19.74 11.29
C THR A 263 -21.77 20.34 10.70
N ALA A 264 -21.70 21.66 10.59
CA ALA A 264 -20.53 22.35 10.07
C ALA A 264 -19.28 22.11 10.94
N PHE A 265 -19.45 22.14 12.26
CA PHE A 265 -18.37 21.89 13.22
C PHE A 265 -17.82 20.45 13.10
N SER A 266 -18.69 19.45 12.98
CA SER A 266 -18.29 18.06 12.76
C SER A 266 -17.46 17.90 11.49
N VAL A 267 -17.93 18.44 10.37
CA VAL A 267 -17.21 18.38 9.09
C VAL A 267 -15.87 19.08 9.14
N VAL A 268 -15.77 20.22 9.83
CA VAL A 268 -14.51 20.96 9.99
C VAL A 268 -13.51 20.17 10.85
N ILE A 269 -13.98 19.55 11.95
CA ILE A 269 -13.13 18.67 12.77
C ILE A 269 -12.65 17.46 11.96
N ASP A 270 -13.53 16.79 11.23
CA ASP A 270 -13.17 15.63 10.42
C ASP A 270 -12.12 15.99 9.37
N ALA A 271 -12.27 17.15 8.74
CA ALA A 271 -11.32 17.65 7.77
C ALA A 271 -9.93 17.97 8.39
N PHE A 272 -9.89 18.61 9.54
CA PHE A 272 -8.63 18.83 10.28
C PHE A 272 -8.01 17.54 10.78
N SER A 273 -8.85 16.54 11.12
CA SER A 273 -8.42 15.23 11.62
C SER A 273 -8.03 14.25 10.50
N TRP A 274 -8.11 14.65 9.24
CA TRP A 274 -7.79 13.77 8.10
C TRP A 274 -6.44 13.07 8.23
N PHE A 275 -5.41 13.78 8.72
CA PHE A 275 -4.09 13.19 8.94
C PHE A 275 -4.10 12.02 9.92
N ILE A 276 -4.98 12.03 10.92
CA ILE A 276 -5.12 10.91 11.87
C ILE A 276 -5.55 9.64 11.12
N PHE A 277 -6.52 9.77 10.24
CA PHE A 277 -7.04 8.65 9.45
C PHE A 277 -6.05 8.20 8.37
N ALA A 278 -5.38 9.14 7.70
CA ALA A 278 -4.37 8.86 6.68
C ALA A 278 -3.08 8.25 7.26
N TYR A 279 -2.79 8.47 8.54
CA TYR A 279 -1.52 8.07 9.18
C TYR A 279 -1.22 6.57 9.08
N SER A 280 -2.23 5.70 9.12
CA SER A 280 -2.05 4.25 8.98
C SER A 280 -1.81 3.80 7.54
N SER A 281 -2.27 4.58 6.57
CA SER A 281 -2.18 4.28 5.14
C SER A 281 -0.88 4.79 4.51
N LEU A 282 -0.38 5.94 4.97
CA LEU A 282 0.84 6.56 4.46
C LEU A 282 2.09 5.67 4.48
N PRO A 283 2.41 4.92 5.57
CA PRO A 283 3.55 4.02 5.58
C PRO A 283 3.43 2.88 4.56
N LYS A 284 2.24 2.31 4.39
CA LYS A 284 1.99 1.22 3.44
C LYS A 284 2.14 1.72 2.01
N TRP A 285 1.59 2.90 1.71
CA TRP A 285 1.74 3.58 0.44
C TRP A 285 3.22 3.90 0.13
N SER A 286 3.94 4.52 1.05
CA SER A 286 5.35 4.85 0.91
C SER A 286 6.23 3.61 0.72
N ALA A 287 5.96 2.53 1.46
CA ALA A 287 6.66 1.27 1.31
C ALA A 287 6.42 0.63 -0.07
N SER A 288 5.19 0.65 -0.59
CA SER A 288 4.89 0.13 -1.94
C SER A 288 5.60 0.93 -3.02
N ILE A 289 5.65 2.28 -2.91
CA ILE A 289 6.42 3.14 -3.82
C ILE A 289 7.91 2.77 -3.80
N SER A 290 8.49 2.65 -2.61
CA SER A 290 9.92 2.35 -2.46
C SER A 290 10.27 1.01 -3.11
N ARG A 291 9.45 -0.03 -2.89
CA ARG A 291 9.65 -1.35 -3.46
C ARG A 291 9.48 -1.39 -4.98
N LEU A 292 8.44 -0.74 -5.51
CA LEU A 292 8.24 -0.65 -6.96
C LEU A 292 9.33 0.18 -7.65
N SER A 293 9.76 1.28 -7.02
CA SER A 293 10.86 2.11 -7.54
C SER A 293 12.18 1.34 -7.54
N GLN A 294 12.43 0.51 -6.51
CA GLN A 294 13.59 -0.38 -6.47
C GLN A 294 13.53 -1.40 -7.61
N LEU A 295 12.39 -2.09 -7.80
CA LEU A 295 12.22 -3.06 -8.89
C LEU A 295 12.47 -2.39 -10.25
N GLN A 296 11.88 -1.23 -10.48
CA GLN A 296 12.06 -0.51 -11.74
C GLN A 296 13.50 -0.08 -11.97
N ARG A 297 14.21 0.35 -10.93
CA ARG A 297 15.62 0.73 -11.00
C ARG A 297 16.50 -0.47 -11.35
N GLU A 298 16.33 -1.60 -10.65
CA GLU A 298 17.08 -2.83 -10.92
C GLU A 298 16.82 -3.35 -12.36
N MET A 299 15.57 -3.30 -12.84
CA MET A 299 15.26 -3.65 -14.23
C MET A 299 15.92 -2.71 -15.24
N ASN A 300 15.96 -1.39 -14.95
CA ASN A 300 16.63 -0.41 -15.80
C ASN A 300 18.14 -0.63 -15.84
N GLU A 301 18.77 -0.88 -14.69
CA GLU A 301 20.20 -1.16 -14.60
C GLU A 301 20.57 -2.43 -15.38
N LEU A 302 19.77 -3.48 -15.24
CA LEU A 302 19.99 -4.72 -16.00
C LEU A 302 19.85 -4.48 -17.50
N GLU A 303 18.83 -3.74 -17.93
CA GLU A 303 18.62 -3.44 -19.34
C GLU A 303 19.81 -2.68 -19.96
N GLN A 304 20.46 -1.80 -19.19
CA GLN A 304 21.66 -1.08 -19.64
C GLN A 304 22.93 -1.94 -19.68
N LEU A 305 23.01 -2.96 -18.78
CA LEU A 305 24.17 -3.87 -18.73
C LEU A 305 24.16 -4.93 -19.81
N ILE A 306 23.01 -5.18 -20.44
CA ILE A 306 22.91 -6.15 -21.53
C ILE A 306 23.71 -5.61 -22.69
N LYS A 307 24.92 -6.17 -22.88
CA LYS A 307 25.76 -5.92 -24.04
C LYS A 307 24.99 -6.34 -25.29
N SER A 308 25.12 -5.57 -26.35
CA SER A 308 24.50 -5.81 -27.65
C SER A 308 24.70 -7.25 -28.13
N GLU A 309 23.81 -7.70 -29.01
CA GLU A 309 23.78 -9.05 -29.59
C GLU A 309 25.17 -9.69 -29.78
N VAL A 310 25.30 -10.93 -29.27
CA VAL A 310 26.53 -11.72 -29.43
C VAL A 310 26.85 -11.79 -30.91
N GLU A 311 28.05 -11.38 -31.28
CA GLU A 311 28.50 -11.41 -32.70
C GLU A 311 28.44 -12.84 -33.25
N SER A 312 27.94 -12.98 -34.45
CA SER A 312 27.87 -14.26 -35.15
C SER A 312 29.12 -14.57 -35.92
N SER A 313 29.57 -15.84 -35.92
CA SER A 313 30.70 -16.35 -36.66
C SER A 313 30.30 -17.54 -37.53
N ASP A 314 31.09 -17.82 -38.56
CA ASP A 314 30.97 -19.08 -39.34
C ASP A 314 31.56 -20.28 -38.57
N LYS A 315 32.31 -20.05 -37.49
CA LYS A 315 32.81 -21.08 -36.56
C LYS A 315 31.74 -21.47 -35.54
N LEU A 316 31.82 -22.67 -34.97
CA LEU A 316 30.96 -23.13 -33.87
C LEU A 316 31.17 -22.27 -32.63
N LEU A 317 32.41 -21.82 -32.40
CA LEU A 317 32.76 -21.00 -31.28
C LEU A 317 34.09 -20.29 -31.55
N ASP A 318 34.15 -19.00 -31.30
CA ASP A 318 35.38 -18.21 -31.38
C ASP A 318 35.44 -17.31 -30.15
N MET A 319 36.48 -17.47 -29.33
CA MET A 319 36.65 -16.76 -28.05
C MET A 319 38.06 -16.20 -27.98
N GLN A 320 38.16 -14.94 -27.51
CA GLN A 320 39.45 -14.25 -27.35
C GLN A 320 39.51 -13.60 -25.95
N GLU A 321 40.55 -13.97 -25.19
CA GLU A 321 40.82 -13.45 -23.86
C GLU A 321 39.61 -13.43 -22.94
N LEU A 322 38.74 -14.43 -23.04
CA LEU A 322 37.49 -14.48 -22.31
C LEU A 322 37.73 -14.77 -20.83
N ALA A 323 37.24 -13.91 -19.96
CA ALA A 323 37.17 -14.11 -18.52
C ALA A 323 35.69 -14.13 -18.10
N ILE A 324 35.28 -15.06 -17.23
CA ILE A 324 33.90 -15.20 -16.75
C ILE A 324 33.90 -15.03 -15.22
N TYR A 325 32.92 -14.27 -14.75
CA TYR A 325 32.75 -13.94 -13.33
C TYR A 325 31.41 -14.41 -12.78
N THR A 326 31.32 -14.49 -11.46
CA THR A 326 30.02 -14.56 -10.75
C THR A 326 29.39 -13.17 -10.65
N PRO A 327 28.11 -13.05 -10.27
CA PRO A 327 27.48 -11.75 -9.98
C PRO A 327 28.18 -10.98 -8.82
N GLU A 328 28.84 -11.69 -7.94
CA GLU A 328 29.65 -11.17 -6.83
C GLU A 328 31.07 -10.76 -7.25
N ASN A 329 31.39 -10.85 -8.55
CA ASN A 329 32.69 -10.53 -9.17
C ASN A 329 33.80 -11.54 -8.85
N ASP A 330 33.46 -12.76 -8.41
CA ASP A 330 34.44 -13.85 -8.27
C ASP A 330 34.77 -14.42 -9.65
N ARG A 331 36.05 -14.58 -9.94
CA ARG A 331 36.52 -15.09 -11.23
C ARG A 331 36.36 -16.62 -11.32
N LEU A 332 35.62 -17.08 -12.33
CA LEU A 332 35.43 -18.50 -12.64
C LEU A 332 36.45 -18.98 -13.68
N PHE A 333 36.65 -18.23 -14.74
CA PHE A 333 37.61 -18.49 -15.81
C PHE A 333 38.41 -17.27 -16.15
N SER A 334 39.67 -17.46 -16.58
CA SER A 334 40.57 -16.38 -17.01
C SER A 334 41.26 -16.76 -18.32
N HIS A 335 41.41 -15.79 -19.21
CA HIS A 335 42.17 -15.90 -20.45
C HIS A 335 41.81 -17.12 -21.32
N LEU A 336 40.52 -17.41 -21.48
CA LEU A 336 40.08 -18.49 -22.33
C LEU A 336 40.05 -18.02 -23.78
N SER A 337 41.01 -18.51 -24.59
CA SER A 337 41.06 -18.27 -26.05
C SER A 337 40.91 -19.61 -26.74
N LEU A 338 39.87 -19.80 -27.55
CA LEU A 338 39.54 -21.04 -28.21
C LEU A 338 38.73 -20.77 -29.48
N ALA A 339 39.12 -21.42 -30.57
CA ALA A 339 38.36 -21.44 -31.82
C ALA A 339 37.97 -22.88 -32.17
N ILE A 340 36.68 -23.10 -32.46
CA ILE A 340 36.13 -24.43 -32.78
C ILE A 340 35.38 -24.31 -34.11
N ASP A 341 35.68 -25.17 -35.05
CA ASP A 341 35.01 -25.26 -36.35
C ASP A 341 33.63 -25.93 -36.26
N GLY A 342 32.73 -25.56 -37.17
CA GLY A 342 31.27 -25.78 -37.08
C GLY A 342 30.76 -27.21 -37.28
N GLN A 343 31.57 -28.20 -37.47
CA GLN A 343 31.10 -29.62 -37.74
C GLN A 343 31.61 -30.66 -36.75
N LYS A 344 32.01 -30.20 -35.54
CA LYS A 344 32.62 -31.11 -34.54
C LYS A 344 31.78 -31.26 -33.29
N TRP A 345 31.72 -32.49 -32.80
CA TRP A 345 31.21 -32.75 -31.44
C TRP A 345 32.24 -32.31 -30.42
N VAL A 346 31.81 -31.45 -29.48
CA VAL A 346 32.67 -30.95 -28.40
C VAL A 346 32.18 -31.41 -27.05
N ARG A 347 33.10 -31.97 -26.25
CA ARG A 347 32.79 -32.42 -24.89
C ARG A 347 33.50 -31.54 -23.87
N LEU A 348 32.72 -30.83 -23.03
CA LEU A 348 33.24 -30.05 -21.89
C LEU A 348 33.39 -30.96 -20.66
N LYS A 349 34.63 -31.20 -20.20
CA LYS A 349 34.95 -31.97 -19.01
C LYS A 349 35.52 -31.10 -17.89
N GLY A 350 35.24 -31.44 -16.64
CA GLY A 350 35.80 -30.77 -15.47
C GLY A 350 35.09 -31.18 -14.18
N LYS A 351 35.68 -30.90 -13.02
CA LYS A 351 35.11 -31.15 -11.70
C LYS A 351 33.76 -30.43 -11.53
N SER A 352 32.90 -30.93 -10.64
CA SER A 352 31.67 -30.23 -10.26
C SER A 352 32.02 -28.87 -9.64
N GLY A 353 31.25 -27.84 -9.88
CA GLY A 353 31.49 -26.48 -9.36
C GLY A 353 32.44 -25.59 -10.18
N LEU A 354 33.13 -26.11 -11.21
CA LEU A 354 34.07 -25.32 -12.04
C LEU A 354 33.43 -24.28 -12.98
N GLY A 355 32.13 -24.08 -12.92
CA GLY A 355 31.47 -23.08 -13.78
C GLY A 355 31.09 -23.58 -15.18
N LYS A 356 31.06 -24.90 -15.46
CA LYS A 356 30.64 -25.45 -16.78
C LYS A 356 29.27 -24.98 -17.22
N SER A 357 28.30 -25.00 -16.29
CA SER A 357 26.94 -24.52 -16.58
C SER A 357 26.89 -22.99 -16.78
N THR A 358 27.75 -22.25 -16.12
CA THR A 358 27.87 -20.78 -16.31
C THR A 358 28.45 -20.47 -17.68
N PHE A 359 29.42 -21.24 -18.13
CA PHE A 359 29.96 -21.14 -19.48
C PHE A 359 28.89 -21.40 -20.56
N LEU A 360 28.07 -22.43 -20.39
CA LEU A 360 26.95 -22.71 -21.31
C LEU A 360 25.89 -21.58 -21.28
N ARG A 361 25.62 -21.01 -20.13
CA ARG A 361 24.72 -19.84 -20.00
C ARG A 361 25.27 -18.62 -20.71
N LEU A 362 26.58 -18.38 -20.66
CA LEU A 362 27.24 -17.33 -21.40
C LEU A 362 27.03 -17.53 -22.93
N LEU A 363 27.29 -18.73 -23.42
CA LEU A 363 27.10 -19.06 -24.85
C LEU A 363 25.64 -18.92 -25.31
N SER A 364 24.70 -19.05 -24.40
CA SER A 364 23.26 -18.84 -24.65
C SER A 364 22.85 -17.35 -24.55
N GLY A 365 23.78 -16.44 -24.25
CA GLY A 365 23.52 -15.02 -24.11
C GLY A 365 22.75 -14.60 -22.87
N ILE A 366 22.62 -15.48 -21.86
CA ILE A 366 21.89 -15.21 -20.61
C ILE A 366 22.80 -14.87 -19.42
N TRP A 367 24.14 -14.81 -19.65
CA TRP A 367 25.14 -14.48 -18.63
C TRP A 367 25.96 -13.29 -19.04
N ASP A 368 25.83 -12.17 -18.33
CA ASP A 368 26.42 -10.87 -18.68
C ASP A 368 27.71 -10.54 -17.93
N TYR A 369 28.17 -11.41 -17.02
CA TYR A 369 29.36 -11.19 -16.17
C TYR A 369 30.59 -11.80 -16.83
N PHE A 370 31.12 -11.10 -17.85
CA PHE A 370 32.31 -11.52 -18.57
C PHE A 370 33.10 -10.34 -19.13
N ASP A 371 34.39 -10.54 -19.34
CA ASP A 371 35.29 -9.66 -20.12
C ASP A 371 35.87 -10.44 -21.29
N GLY A 372 36.30 -9.75 -22.34
CA GLY A 372 36.79 -10.36 -23.59
C GLY A 372 35.68 -10.46 -24.64
N GLU A 373 35.97 -11.16 -25.71
CA GLU A 373 35.07 -11.31 -26.86
C GLU A 373 34.77 -12.79 -27.13
N TYR A 374 33.51 -13.05 -27.47
CA TYR A 374 33.09 -14.36 -27.95
C TYR A 374 32.07 -14.23 -29.06
N LYS A 375 32.13 -15.18 -30.01
CA LYS A 375 31.22 -15.27 -31.16
C LYS A 375 30.63 -16.66 -31.23
N VAL A 376 29.32 -16.74 -31.50
CA VAL A 376 28.57 -17.98 -31.63
C VAL A 376 28.19 -18.21 -33.11
N PRO A 377 27.79 -19.46 -33.50
CA PRO A 377 27.47 -19.75 -34.90
C PRO A 377 26.26 -18.94 -35.39
N LYS A 378 26.30 -18.60 -36.68
CA LYS A 378 25.14 -18.06 -37.39
C LYS A 378 24.03 -19.10 -37.40
N GLY A 379 22.86 -18.77 -36.86
CA GLY A 379 21.68 -19.62 -36.86
C GLY A 379 21.05 -19.83 -35.50
N LYS A 380 20.03 -20.69 -35.43
CA LYS A 380 19.34 -20.99 -34.19
C LYS A 380 20.15 -21.97 -33.34
N SER A 381 20.61 -21.55 -32.17
CA SER A 381 21.20 -22.41 -31.15
C SER A 381 20.15 -22.75 -30.09
N LEU A 382 20.14 -23.97 -29.59
CA LEU A 382 19.25 -24.44 -28.54
C LEU A 382 20.06 -25.03 -27.38
N LEU A 383 19.98 -24.44 -26.22
CA LEU A 383 20.48 -25.03 -25.00
C LEU A 383 19.38 -25.90 -24.37
N VAL A 384 19.61 -27.19 -24.27
CA VAL A 384 18.69 -28.12 -23.62
C VAL A 384 18.97 -28.13 -22.12
N PRO A 385 18.06 -27.66 -21.27
CA PRO A 385 18.26 -27.64 -19.82
C PRO A 385 18.13 -29.06 -19.24
N GLN A 386 18.76 -29.29 -18.06
CA GLN A 386 18.64 -30.57 -17.34
C GLN A 386 17.21 -30.82 -16.82
N ARG A 387 16.46 -29.78 -16.49
CA ARG A 387 15.05 -29.88 -16.13
C ARG A 387 14.23 -29.37 -17.29
N SER A 388 13.35 -30.21 -17.83
CA SER A 388 12.38 -29.83 -18.84
C SER A 388 11.38 -28.83 -18.26
N TYR A 389 11.02 -27.83 -19.05
CA TYR A 389 9.93 -26.91 -18.74
C TYR A 389 8.82 -27.14 -19.78
N LEU A 390 7.62 -27.38 -19.27
CA LEU A 390 6.42 -27.44 -20.09
C LEU A 390 5.51 -26.28 -19.65
N ASN A 391 5.01 -25.55 -20.62
CA ASN A 391 4.02 -24.51 -20.35
C ASN A 391 2.73 -25.13 -19.77
N GLU A 392 2.12 -24.44 -18.81
CA GLU A 392 0.77 -24.77 -18.37
C GLU A 392 -0.22 -24.43 -19.48
N GLY A 393 -1.03 -25.39 -19.92
CA GLY A 393 -2.00 -25.20 -20.97
C GLY A 393 -2.53 -26.53 -21.54
N LYS A 394 -3.38 -26.44 -22.54
CA LYS A 394 -3.79 -27.62 -23.30
C LYS A 394 -2.63 -28.11 -24.14
N LEU A 395 -2.51 -29.42 -24.33
CA LEU A 395 -1.43 -30.03 -25.13
C LEU A 395 -1.35 -29.43 -26.55
N ALA A 396 -2.49 -29.06 -27.13
CA ALA A 396 -2.57 -28.41 -28.44
C ALA A 396 -2.01 -26.97 -28.47
N ASP A 397 -1.91 -26.32 -27.33
CA ASP A 397 -1.38 -24.95 -27.21
C ASP A 397 0.13 -24.97 -26.89
N VAL A 398 0.67 -26.13 -26.50
CA VAL A 398 2.06 -26.35 -26.06
C VAL A 398 2.91 -26.99 -27.16
N LEU A 399 2.30 -27.74 -28.08
CA LEU A 399 2.92 -28.36 -29.26
C LEU A 399 2.75 -27.47 -30.50
#